data_690341821edc975c17ce7a0ba8180cb4
#
_entry.id   690341821edc975c17ce7a0ba8180cb4
#
_cell.length_a   1.000
_cell.length_b   1.000
_cell.length_c   1.000
_cell.angle_alpha   90.00
_cell.angle_beta   90.00
_cell.angle_gamma   90.00
#
_symmetry.space_group_name_H-M   'P 1'
#
loop_
_entity.id
_entity.type
_entity.pdbx_description
1 polymer ?
#
loop_
_entity_poly.entity_id
_entity_poly.type
_entity_poly.pdbx_seq_one_letter_code
_entity_poly.pdbx_strand_id
1 'polypeptide(L)'
;GSAGSYGEHKIFDIVESKRASNIELGFLTQSAYTPLDNVLESENKFARNDTIVNSSNYISTNESLCKEFLDYGVGIENMEFFSILSVAKEFEIPVAGIFVVTNYTNENAHEDFLKNHKEAMEKLTKYLLEKNIIK
;
A
#
# COMPACT_ATOMS: atom_id res chain seq x y z
N GLY A 1 6.48 5.87 -1.70
CA GLY A 1 5.64 6.11 -2.88
C GLY A 1 4.26 6.61 -2.54
N SER A 2 3.37 6.68 -3.54
CA SER A 2 1.96 7.00 -3.36
C SER A 2 1.11 5.76 -3.14
N ALA A 3 -0.04 5.91 -2.50
CA ALA A 3 -0.98 4.83 -2.26
C ALA A 3 -2.43 5.32 -2.25
N GLY A 4 -3.35 4.42 -2.59
CA GLY A 4 -4.77 4.61 -2.39
C GLY A 4 -5.20 4.04 -1.05
N SER A 5 -6.17 4.67 -0.39
CA SER A 5 -6.69 4.23 0.91
C SER A 5 -8.07 3.59 0.79
N TYR A 6 -8.24 2.48 1.48
CA TYR A 6 -9.56 1.84 1.62
C TYR A 6 -10.46 2.52 2.67
N GLY A 7 -10.04 3.67 3.22
CA GLY A 7 -10.85 4.53 4.10
C GLY A 7 -10.33 4.71 5.50
N GLU A 8 -9.43 3.84 5.99
CA GLU A 8 -8.86 3.91 7.33
C GLU A 8 -7.81 5.03 7.46
N HIS A 9 -7.07 5.28 6.39
CA HIS A 9 -6.08 6.36 6.31
C HIS A 9 -6.62 7.49 5.44
N LYS A 10 -6.30 8.72 5.79
CA LYS A 10 -6.76 9.93 5.09
C LYS A 10 -5.76 10.36 4.02
N ILE A 11 -6.24 11.13 3.05
CA ILE A 11 -5.38 11.79 2.06
C ILE A 11 -4.28 12.58 2.77
N PHE A 12 -3.05 12.42 2.30
CA PHE A 12 -1.79 12.96 2.84
C PHE A 12 -1.26 12.29 4.11
N ASP A 13 -1.92 11.28 4.66
CA ASP A 13 -1.32 10.48 5.73
C ASP A 13 -0.07 9.77 5.24
N ILE A 14 0.96 9.73 6.09
CA ILE A 14 2.15 8.91 5.89
C ILE A 14 1.95 7.56 6.56
N VAL A 15 2.05 6.51 5.78
CA VAL A 15 1.84 5.13 6.21
C VAL A 15 3.12 4.33 6.02
N GLU A 16 3.57 3.66 7.05
CA GLU A 16 4.72 2.75 6.97
C GLU A 16 4.24 1.31 7.07
N SER A 17 4.86 0.42 6.30
CA SER A 17 4.50 -0.99 6.31
C SER A 17 5.70 -1.90 6.09
N LYS A 18 5.63 -3.07 6.72
CA LYS A 18 6.54 -4.20 6.53
C LYS A 18 5.82 -5.40 5.92
N ARG A 19 4.53 -5.25 5.61
CA ARG A 19 3.68 -6.33 5.08
C ARG A 19 3.04 -5.91 3.77
N ALA A 20 3.12 -6.80 2.80
CA ALA A 20 2.49 -6.61 1.50
C ALA A 20 1.59 -7.80 1.17
N SER A 21 0.49 -7.54 0.49
CA SER A 21 -0.40 -8.58 -0.03
C SER A 21 -0.56 -8.45 -1.54
N ASN A 22 -0.93 -9.55 -2.17
CA ASN A 22 -1.34 -9.60 -3.57
C ASN A 22 -2.72 -10.26 -3.63
N ILE A 23 -3.73 -9.51 -3.18
CA ILE A 23 -5.12 -9.94 -3.14
C ILE A 23 -5.81 -9.41 -4.39
N GLU A 24 -6.34 -10.32 -5.20
CA GLU A 24 -7.08 -10.01 -6.41
C GLU A 24 -8.60 -10.09 -6.17
N LEU A 25 -9.35 -9.46 -7.06
CA LEU A 25 -10.81 -9.40 -6.97
C LEU A 25 -11.45 -10.80 -6.89
N GLY A 26 -10.93 -11.75 -7.65
CA GLY A 26 -11.41 -13.14 -7.62
C GLY A 26 -11.30 -13.79 -6.24
N PHE A 27 -10.26 -13.46 -5.48
CA PHE A 27 -10.10 -13.92 -4.10
C PHE A 27 -11.16 -13.28 -3.18
N LEU A 28 -11.36 -11.96 -3.29
CA LEU A 28 -12.36 -11.24 -2.48
C LEU A 28 -13.79 -11.73 -2.72
N THR A 29 -14.12 -12.02 -3.97
CA THR A 29 -15.45 -12.49 -4.38
C THR A 29 -15.63 -13.99 -4.22
N GLN A 30 -14.61 -14.70 -3.72
CA GLN A 30 -14.60 -16.15 -3.56
C GLN A 30 -14.83 -16.93 -4.88
N SER A 31 -14.47 -16.31 -6.01
CA SER A 31 -14.54 -16.94 -7.33
C SER A 31 -13.21 -17.58 -7.75
N ALA A 32 -12.15 -17.37 -6.98
CA ALA A 32 -10.83 -17.95 -7.21
C ALA A 32 -10.11 -18.17 -5.88
N TYR A 33 -9.12 -19.06 -5.91
CA TYR A 33 -8.19 -19.25 -4.78
C TYR A 33 -6.75 -19.28 -5.29
N THR A 34 -5.80 -19.06 -4.39
CA THR A 34 -4.39 -19.22 -4.70
C THR A 34 -3.75 -20.26 -3.77
N PRO A 35 -2.89 -21.15 -4.30
CA PRO A 35 -2.08 -22.05 -3.49
C PRO A 35 -0.81 -21.36 -2.96
N LEU A 36 -0.55 -20.10 -3.34
CA LEU A 36 0.63 -19.33 -2.97
C LEU A 36 0.33 -18.43 -1.79
N ASP A 37 1.36 -18.12 -1.01
CA ASP A 37 1.26 -17.09 0.02
C ASP A 37 1.00 -15.72 -0.64
N ASN A 38 -0.12 -15.13 -0.32
CA ASN A 38 -0.52 -13.83 -0.84
C ASN A 38 -0.31 -12.68 0.15
N VAL A 39 0.30 -12.96 1.29
CA VAL A 39 0.75 -11.97 2.27
C VAL A 39 2.20 -12.27 2.65
N LEU A 40 3.06 -11.30 2.53
CA LEU A 40 4.47 -11.38 2.90
C LEU A 40 4.80 -10.36 3.98
N GLU A 41 5.71 -10.71 4.87
CA GLU A 41 6.22 -9.82 5.92
C GLU A 41 7.74 -9.73 5.87
N SER A 42 8.27 -8.51 6.04
CA SER A 42 9.70 -8.24 6.16
C SER A 42 10.12 -8.21 7.63
N GLU A 43 11.37 -8.58 7.87
CA GLU A 43 12.02 -8.49 9.19
C GLU A 43 12.65 -7.12 9.47
N ASN A 44 12.27 -6.07 8.71
CA ASN A 44 12.75 -4.72 8.94
C ASN A 44 12.38 -4.24 10.36
N LYS A 45 13.37 -3.72 11.09
CA LYS A 45 13.23 -3.33 12.49
C LYS A 45 13.01 -1.83 12.70
N PHE A 46 13.15 -1.03 11.65
CA PHE A 46 13.16 0.43 11.75
C PHE A 46 11.82 1.09 11.41
N ALA A 47 11.05 0.48 10.52
CA ALA A 47 9.77 1.02 10.11
C ALA A 47 8.63 0.55 11.02
N ARG A 48 7.61 1.39 11.13
CA ARG A 48 6.33 0.98 11.71
C ARG A 48 5.65 -0.02 10.79
N ASN A 49 4.68 -0.70 11.32
CA ASN A 49 3.85 -1.64 10.58
C ASN A 49 2.38 -1.24 10.74
N ASP A 50 2.02 -0.12 10.13
CA ASP A 50 0.71 0.52 10.32
C ASP A 50 -0.42 -0.32 9.70
N THR A 51 -0.15 -0.98 8.57
CA THR A 51 -1.15 -1.78 7.85
C THR A 51 -0.49 -2.73 6.87
N ILE A 52 -1.28 -3.62 6.25
CA ILE A 52 -0.86 -4.39 5.07
C ILE A 52 -1.12 -3.53 3.83
N VAL A 53 -0.18 -3.54 2.89
CA VAL A 53 -0.29 -2.85 1.60
C VAL A 53 -0.61 -3.87 0.52
N ASN A 54 -1.77 -3.75 -0.12
CA ASN A 54 -2.09 -4.58 -1.26
C ASN A 54 -1.45 -4.05 -2.53
N SER A 55 -0.89 -4.93 -3.35
CA SER A 55 -0.32 -4.58 -4.65
C SER A 55 -1.04 -5.36 -5.74
N SER A 56 -1.54 -4.65 -6.74
CA SER A 56 -2.16 -5.23 -7.91
C SER A 56 -1.87 -4.39 -9.15
N ASN A 57 -2.18 -4.92 -10.33
CA ASN A 57 -2.02 -4.19 -11.59
C ASN A 57 -3.19 -3.24 -11.89
N TYR A 58 -4.14 -3.13 -10.97
CA TYR A 58 -5.34 -2.33 -11.15
C TYR A 58 -5.50 -1.32 -10.01
N ILE A 59 -6.06 -0.16 -10.35
CA ILE A 59 -6.47 0.86 -9.39
C ILE A 59 -7.92 0.55 -9.00
N SER A 60 -8.18 0.39 -7.71
CA SER A 60 -9.52 0.13 -7.21
C SER A 60 -10.37 1.39 -7.26
N THR A 61 -11.54 1.28 -7.88
CA THR A 61 -12.48 2.40 -8.06
C THR A 61 -13.86 2.12 -7.45
N ASN A 62 -14.02 0.97 -6.82
CA ASN A 62 -15.29 0.54 -6.24
C ASN A 62 -15.21 0.56 -4.72
N GLU A 63 -15.80 1.59 -4.13
CA GLU A 63 -15.87 1.79 -2.68
C GLU A 63 -16.50 0.61 -1.92
N SER A 64 -17.39 -0.13 -2.56
CA SER A 64 -18.05 -1.28 -1.91
C SER A 64 -17.09 -2.41 -1.53
N LEU A 65 -15.90 -2.45 -2.14
CA LEU A 65 -14.86 -3.45 -1.84
C LEU A 65 -13.94 -3.04 -0.69
N CYS A 66 -13.99 -1.79 -0.25
CA CYS A 66 -13.09 -1.28 0.80
C CYS A 66 -13.20 -2.10 2.09
N LYS A 67 -14.42 -2.43 2.50
CA LYS A 67 -14.67 -3.23 3.70
C LYS A 67 -14.01 -4.60 3.63
N GLU A 68 -14.05 -5.24 2.46
CA GLU A 68 -13.45 -6.56 2.26
C GLU A 68 -11.93 -6.50 2.49
N PHE A 69 -11.25 -5.49 1.92
CA PHE A 69 -9.83 -5.29 2.16
C PHE A 69 -9.53 -4.99 3.62
N LEU A 70 -10.28 -4.09 4.26
CA LEU A 70 -10.09 -3.75 5.67
C LEU A 70 -10.28 -4.95 6.59
N ASP A 71 -11.22 -5.85 6.29
CA ASP A 71 -11.46 -7.07 7.05
C ASP A 71 -10.25 -8.03 6.99
N TYR A 72 -9.44 -7.97 5.94
CA TYR A 72 -8.16 -8.69 5.84
C TYR A 72 -6.98 -7.93 6.47
N GLY A 73 -7.20 -6.77 7.08
CA GLY A 73 -6.14 -5.95 7.65
C GLY A 73 -5.37 -5.12 6.61
N VAL A 74 -5.91 -4.99 5.40
CA VAL A 74 -5.31 -4.24 4.30
C VAL A 74 -5.89 -2.84 4.26
N GLY A 75 -5.07 -1.83 4.53
CA GLY A 75 -5.53 -0.43 4.65
C GLY A 75 -5.28 0.43 3.42
N ILE A 76 -4.27 0.09 2.63
CA ILE A 76 -3.88 0.86 1.44
C ILE A 76 -3.50 -0.06 0.29
N GLU A 77 -3.48 0.51 -0.91
CA GLU A 77 -3.00 -0.18 -2.12
C GLU A 77 -1.94 0.63 -2.88
N ASN A 78 -1.06 -0.08 -3.54
CA ASN A 78 -0.15 0.45 -4.56
C ASN A 78 0.03 -0.60 -5.67
N MET A 79 1.06 -0.47 -6.50
CA MET A 79 1.26 -1.41 -7.62
C MET A 79 2.58 -2.19 -7.53
N GLU A 80 3.48 -1.90 -6.58
CA GLU A 80 4.86 -2.37 -6.61
C GLU A 80 5.31 -3.12 -5.35
N PHE A 81 4.74 -2.83 -4.19
CA PHE A 81 5.37 -3.21 -2.91
C PHE A 81 5.47 -4.72 -2.70
N PHE A 82 4.45 -5.48 -3.10
CA PHE A 82 4.50 -6.94 -2.98
C PHE A 82 5.64 -7.55 -3.79
N SER A 83 5.85 -7.07 -5.02
CA SER A 83 6.93 -7.54 -5.88
C SER A 83 8.31 -7.18 -5.31
N ILE A 84 8.46 -5.95 -4.82
CA ILE A 84 9.71 -5.51 -4.17
C ILE A 84 10.00 -6.37 -2.94
N LEU A 85 9.00 -6.60 -2.10
CA LEU A 85 9.15 -7.40 -0.89
C LEU A 85 9.46 -8.87 -1.22
N SER A 86 8.83 -9.42 -2.27
CA SER A 86 9.09 -10.78 -2.73
C SER A 86 10.55 -10.97 -3.15
N VAL A 87 11.06 -10.06 -3.97
CA VAL A 87 12.46 -10.10 -4.44
C VAL A 87 13.42 -9.88 -3.26
N ALA A 88 13.15 -8.93 -2.39
CA ALA A 88 13.98 -8.65 -1.22
C ALA A 88 14.10 -9.88 -0.30
N LYS A 89 13.02 -10.63 -0.11
CA LYS A 89 13.04 -11.86 0.69
C LYS A 89 13.94 -12.94 0.10
N GLU A 90 13.94 -13.11 -1.24
CA GLU A 90 14.84 -14.07 -1.92
C GLU A 90 16.31 -13.73 -1.67
N PHE A 91 16.65 -12.48 -1.53
CA PHE A 91 18.02 -12.02 -1.24
C PHE A 91 18.28 -11.74 0.24
N GLU A 92 17.36 -12.09 1.12
CA GLU A 92 17.45 -11.88 2.58
C GLU A 92 17.70 -10.41 2.96
N ILE A 93 17.08 -9.49 2.22
CA ILE A 93 17.18 -8.05 2.46
C ILE A 93 15.93 -7.57 3.19
N PRO A 94 16.06 -7.07 4.45
CA PRO A 94 14.93 -6.46 5.15
C PRO A 94 14.51 -5.16 4.45
N VAL A 95 13.25 -5.06 4.08
CA VAL A 95 12.69 -3.89 3.39
C VAL A 95 11.44 -3.39 4.11
N ALA A 96 11.17 -2.11 3.99
CA ALA A 96 9.90 -1.52 4.40
C ALA A 96 9.42 -0.54 3.35
N GLY A 97 8.10 -0.33 3.29
CA GLY A 97 7.48 0.68 2.44
C GLY A 97 7.08 1.90 3.25
N ILE A 98 7.29 3.07 2.67
CA ILE A 98 6.79 4.34 3.20
C ILE A 98 5.96 4.99 2.11
N PHE A 99 4.70 5.26 2.43
CA PHE A 99 3.70 5.70 1.47
C PHE A 99 3.03 6.98 1.96
N VAL A 100 2.58 7.79 1.00
CA VAL A 100 1.66 8.89 1.26
C VAL A 100 0.36 8.62 0.53
N VAL A 101 -0.75 8.80 1.21
CA VAL A 101 -2.08 8.58 0.63
C VAL A 101 -2.42 9.73 -0.31
N THR A 102 -2.71 9.40 -1.57
CA THR A 102 -3.09 10.39 -2.60
C THR A 102 -4.57 10.42 -2.91
N ASN A 103 -5.26 9.32 -2.66
CA ASN A 103 -6.67 9.14 -3.03
C ASN A 103 -7.34 8.07 -2.19
N TYR A 104 -8.66 8.07 -2.18
CA TYR A 104 -9.45 6.93 -1.75
C TYR A 104 -9.71 5.99 -2.94
N THR A 105 -10.01 4.73 -2.65
CA THR A 105 -10.30 3.69 -3.66
C THR A 105 -11.79 3.75 -4.07
N ASN A 106 -12.18 4.84 -4.66
CA ASN A 106 -13.54 5.12 -5.12
C ASN A 106 -13.54 5.58 -6.58
N GLU A 107 -14.69 5.97 -7.09
CA GLU A 107 -14.86 6.41 -8.48
C GLU A 107 -13.97 7.61 -8.86
N ASN A 108 -13.53 8.41 -7.89
CA ASN A 108 -12.68 9.59 -8.10
C ASN A 108 -11.19 9.29 -7.94
N ALA A 109 -10.79 8.03 -7.78
CA ALA A 109 -9.42 7.63 -7.44
C ALA A 109 -8.36 8.25 -8.36
N HIS A 110 -8.57 8.21 -9.66
CA HIS A 110 -7.59 8.72 -10.62
C HIS A 110 -7.52 10.26 -10.61
N GLU A 111 -8.65 10.93 -10.57
CA GLU A 111 -8.71 12.41 -10.51
C GLU A 111 -8.05 12.93 -9.22
N ASP A 112 -8.35 12.31 -8.10
CA ASP A 112 -7.76 12.67 -6.81
C ASP A 112 -6.26 12.41 -6.78
N PHE A 113 -5.81 11.32 -7.37
CA PHE A 113 -4.38 11.05 -7.53
C PHE A 113 -3.68 12.18 -8.31
N LEU A 114 -4.21 12.55 -9.46
CA LEU A 114 -3.63 13.63 -10.28
C LEU A 114 -3.61 14.97 -9.54
N LYS A 115 -4.68 15.27 -8.82
CA LYS A 115 -4.82 16.52 -8.05
C LYS A 115 -3.85 16.57 -6.87
N ASN A 116 -3.65 15.47 -6.16
CA ASN A 116 -2.94 15.44 -4.89
C ASN A 116 -1.48 15.01 -5.01
N HIS A 117 -1.07 14.41 -6.14
CA HIS A 117 0.23 13.76 -6.27
C HIS A 117 1.42 14.68 -5.95
N LYS A 118 1.42 15.91 -6.46
CA LYS A 118 2.53 16.84 -6.24
C LYS A 118 2.70 17.16 -4.75
N GLU A 119 1.63 17.56 -4.08
CA GLU A 119 1.66 17.87 -2.65
C GLU A 119 2.03 16.64 -1.81
N ALA A 120 1.50 15.48 -2.19
CA ALA A 120 1.82 14.21 -1.53
C ALA A 120 3.33 13.90 -1.59
N MET A 121 3.95 14.08 -2.75
CA MET A 121 5.39 13.85 -2.91
C MET A 121 6.23 14.86 -2.11
N GLU A 122 5.81 16.10 -2.03
CA GLU A 122 6.46 17.11 -1.18
C GLU A 122 6.40 16.73 0.30
N LYS A 123 5.24 16.27 0.76
CA LYS A 123 5.05 15.78 2.14
C LYS A 123 5.90 14.54 2.44
N LEU A 124 5.93 13.59 1.52
CA LEU A 124 6.75 12.39 1.65
C LEU A 124 8.24 12.73 1.72
N THR A 125 8.72 13.59 0.84
CA THR A 125 10.12 14.06 0.81
C THR A 125 10.49 14.70 2.14
N LYS A 126 9.65 15.61 2.64
CA LYS A 126 9.84 16.25 3.93
C LYS A 126 9.93 15.22 5.07
N TYR A 127 9.01 14.27 5.10
CA TYR A 127 9.01 13.18 6.09
C TYR A 127 10.32 12.39 6.07
N LEU A 128 10.79 11.99 4.87
CA LEU A 128 12.02 11.22 4.71
C LEU A 128 13.27 12.00 5.16
N LEU A 129 13.30 13.31 4.91
CA LEU A 129 14.37 14.20 5.39
C LEU A 129 14.35 14.32 6.91
N GLU A 130 13.19 14.57 7.51
CA GLU A 130 13.02 14.69 8.97
C GLU A 130 13.39 13.40 9.71
N LYS A 131 13.19 12.25 9.10
CA LYS A 131 13.57 10.94 9.63
C LYS A 131 15.02 10.53 9.31
N ASN A 132 15.77 11.37 8.63
CA ASN A 132 17.14 11.08 8.17
C ASN A 132 17.25 9.82 7.29
N ILE A 133 16.20 9.46 6.56
CA ILE A 133 16.19 8.33 5.61
C ILE A 133 16.88 8.75 4.32
N ILE A 134 16.68 9.99 3.91
CA ILE A 134 17.39 10.64 2.80
C ILE A 134 18.08 11.91 3.30
N LYS A 135 19.06 12.38 2.52
CA LYS A 135 19.84 13.59 2.83
C LYS A 135 19.63 14.68 1.80
#